data_308f49aaba10613857dd7e58d5aba539
#
_entry.id   308f49aaba10613857dd7e58d5aba539
#
_cell.length_a   1.000
_cell.length_b   1.000
_cell.length_c   1.000
_cell.angle_alpha   90.00
_cell.angle_beta   90.00
_cell.angle_gamma   90.00
#
_symmetry.space_group_name_H-M   'P 1'
#
loop_
_entity.id
_entity.type
_entity.pdbx_description
1 polymer ?
#
loop_
_entity_poly.entity_id
_entity_poly.type
_entity_poly.pdbx_seq_one_letter_code
_entity_poly.pdbx_strand_id
1 'polypeptide(L)'
;GLVKQIAVSSNQVAGGFNQAYVRLLSVSNDKGFKARVELDVKGKTGAVTRKAMTVKPGDDLFLLSGGRELYEGYTVTGIDCTPDFEHIEFGNTQEVKLGKAIGDVDENIVKKAQIRRTIETHLDKELRYLDKGIKVLSLFFIDKVDKYRHEDGTPGIYATMFEECYQELIAKPKYALLRERFTTDVSKVHNGYFSQDKKGRLKDTKGD
;
A
#
# COMPACT_ATOMS: atom_id res chain seq x y z
N GLY A 1 -24.86 28.57 9.36
CA GLY A 1 -24.02 27.94 8.36
C GLY A 1 -23.47 26.64 8.88
N LEU A 2 -23.72 25.54 8.16
CA LEU A 2 -23.12 24.22 8.47
C LEU A 2 -21.62 24.29 8.14
N VAL A 3 -20.77 24.35 9.16
CA VAL A 3 -19.33 24.22 8.98
C VAL A 3 -19.04 22.70 8.85
N LYS A 4 -18.65 22.28 7.64
CA LYS A 4 -18.15 20.93 7.43
C LYS A 4 -16.75 20.84 8.04
N GLN A 5 -16.60 20.07 9.10
CA GLN A 5 -15.29 19.75 9.65
C GLN A 5 -14.70 18.58 8.85
N ILE A 6 -13.62 18.84 8.11
CA ILE A 6 -12.84 17.80 7.43
C ILE A 6 -11.72 17.38 8.38
N ALA A 7 -11.77 16.13 8.85
CA ALA A 7 -10.65 15.54 9.58
C ALA A 7 -9.80 14.72 8.61
N VAL A 8 -8.56 15.13 8.41
CA VAL A 8 -7.57 14.36 7.64
C VAL A 8 -6.77 13.51 8.62
N SER A 9 -6.80 12.19 8.44
CA SER A 9 -5.95 11.26 9.18
C SER A 9 -4.91 10.72 8.22
N SER A 10 -3.64 11.06 8.44
CA SER A 10 -2.53 10.43 7.74
C SER A 10 -1.95 9.33 8.62
N ASN A 11 -1.87 8.11 8.12
CA ASN A 11 -1.11 7.05 8.74
C ASN A 11 0.29 7.08 8.16
N GLN A 12 1.27 7.50 8.93
CA GLN A 12 2.65 7.16 8.64
C GLN A 12 2.88 5.74 9.15
N VAL A 13 3.26 4.84 8.26
CA VAL A 13 3.81 3.56 8.67
C VAL A 13 5.18 3.89 9.25
N ALA A 14 5.29 3.80 10.57
CA ALA A 14 6.59 3.84 11.22
C ALA A 14 7.40 2.68 10.64
N GLY A 15 8.36 2.97 9.77
CA GLY A 15 9.17 1.94 9.13
C GLY A 15 9.31 2.04 7.62
N GLY A 16 8.58 2.89 6.92
CA GLY A 16 8.69 2.99 5.46
C GLY A 16 10.09 3.32 4.93
N PHE A 17 10.98 3.85 5.78
CA PHE A 17 12.39 4.10 5.47
C PHE A 17 13.35 3.46 6.49
N ASN A 18 12.87 2.58 7.37
CA ASN A 18 13.67 1.92 8.41
C ASN A 18 14.16 0.53 8.00
N GLN A 19 13.89 0.12 6.77
CA GLN A 19 14.41 -1.10 6.16
C GLN A 19 15.07 -0.76 4.83
N ALA A 20 16.06 -1.55 4.43
CA ALA A 20 16.68 -1.42 3.12
C ALA A 20 15.67 -1.82 2.04
N TYR A 21 15.12 -0.84 1.34
CA TYR A 21 14.27 -1.10 0.18
C TYR A 21 15.15 -1.28 -1.06
N VAL A 22 15.01 -2.42 -1.73
CA VAL A 22 15.63 -2.67 -3.03
C VAL A 22 14.64 -3.39 -3.92
N ARG A 23 14.31 -2.83 -5.07
CA ARG A 23 13.49 -3.45 -6.11
C ARG A 23 14.31 -3.65 -7.37
N LEU A 24 14.26 -4.84 -7.95
CA LEU A 24 14.89 -5.12 -9.24
C LEU A 24 13.91 -4.77 -10.38
N LEU A 25 14.29 -3.79 -11.21
CA LEU A 25 13.47 -3.31 -12.32
C LEU A 25 13.82 -3.99 -13.65
N SER A 26 15.10 -4.23 -13.91
CA SER A 26 15.58 -4.95 -15.10
C SER A 26 17.00 -5.44 -14.90
N VAL A 27 17.39 -6.43 -15.69
CA VAL A 27 18.78 -6.91 -15.83
C VAL A 27 19.20 -6.84 -17.29
N SER A 28 20.51 -6.75 -17.55
CA SER A 28 21.09 -6.77 -18.88
C SER A 28 22.53 -7.28 -18.81
N ASN A 29 22.96 -8.03 -19.82
CA ASN A 29 24.34 -8.44 -20.02
C ASN A 29 25.01 -7.75 -21.20
N ASP A 30 24.36 -6.76 -21.82
CA ASP A 30 24.95 -5.95 -22.88
C ASP A 30 26.12 -5.14 -22.33
N LYS A 31 27.33 -5.43 -22.85
CA LYS A 31 28.57 -4.79 -22.39
C LYS A 31 28.86 -5.00 -20.89
N GLY A 32 28.56 -6.21 -20.38
CA GLY A 32 28.74 -6.64 -19.00
C GLY A 32 27.44 -6.65 -18.21
N PHE A 33 27.44 -7.44 -17.13
CA PHE A 33 26.25 -7.60 -16.26
C PHE A 33 25.88 -6.29 -15.60
N LYS A 34 24.62 -5.88 -15.74
CA LYS A 34 24.03 -4.69 -15.13
C LYS A 34 22.62 -4.98 -14.66
N ALA A 35 22.24 -4.36 -13.55
CA ALA A 35 20.87 -4.36 -13.08
C ALA A 35 20.39 -2.92 -12.89
N ARG A 36 19.13 -2.65 -13.18
CA ARG A 36 18.46 -1.42 -12.79
C ARG A 36 17.67 -1.69 -11.54
N VAL A 37 18.04 -1.03 -10.45
CA VAL A 37 17.40 -1.19 -9.16
C VAL A 37 16.80 0.13 -8.69
N GLU A 38 15.76 0.04 -7.90
CA GLU A 38 15.16 1.18 -7.21
C GLU A 38 15.46 1.05 -5.73
N LEU A 39 16.00 2.11 -5.12
CA LEU A 39 16.34 2.16 -3.69
C LEU A 39 16.10 3.54 -3.10
N ASP A 40 16.09 3.61 -1.77
CA ASP A 40 15.89 4.86 -1.03
C ASP A 40 17.24 5.56 -0.81
N VAL A 41 17.39 6.75 -1.40
CA VAL A 41 18.64 7.53 -1.39
C VAL A 41 18.48 8.78 -0.53
N LYS A 42 19.44 9.00 0.37
CA LYS A 42 19.54 10.21 1.17
C LYS A 42 20.19 11.32 0.35
N GLY A 43 19.47 12.40 0.14
CA GLY A 43 19.99 13.60 -0.53
C GLY A 43 20.88 14.47 0.36
N LYS A 44 21.52 15.46 -0.23
CA LYS A 44 22.39 16.43 0.49
C LYS A 44 21.67 17.18 1.61
N THR A 45 20.37 17.37 1.50
CA THR A 45 19.53 18.02 2.52
C THR A 45 19.06 17.08 3.63
N GLY A 46 19.48 15.80 3.59
CA GLY A 46 19.01 14.76 4.52
C GLY A 46 17.69 14.10 4.14
N ALA A 47 16.96 14.66 3.17
CA ALA A 47 15.72 14.07 2.68
C ALA A 47 15.97 12.74 1.98
N VAL A 48 15.15 11.73 2.28
CA VAL A 48 15.21 10.41 1.65
C VAL A 48 14.19 10.35 0.52
N THR A 49 14.63 9.95 -0.66
CA THR A 49 13.78 9.80 -1.84
C THR A 49 14.09 8.49 -2.55
N ARG A 50 13.06 7.84 -3.11
CA ARG A 50 13.19 6.62 -3.87
C ARG A 50 13.68 6.93 -5.28
N LYS A 51 14.75 6.27 -5.72
CA LYS A 51 15.40 6.51 -7.02
C LYS A 51 15.78 5.21 -7.70
N ALA A 52 15.56 5.17 -9.02
CA ALA A 52 16.06 4.10 -9.85
C ALA A 52 17.47 4.42 -10.36
N MET A 53 18.38 3.45 -10.26
CA MET A 53 19.77 3.57 -10.75
C MET A 53 20.28 2.26 -11.31
N THR A 54 21.33 2.34 -12.11
CA THR A 54 21.99 1.17 -12.69
C THR A 54 23.16 0.79 -11.80
N VAL A 55 23.25 -0.50 -11.47
CA VAL A 55 24.31 -1.11 -10.67
C VAL A 55 24.95 -2.25 -11.42
N LYS A 56 26.17 -2.60 -11.04
CA LYS A 56 26.98 -3.70 -11.59
C LYS A 56 27.62 -4.50 -10.45
N PRO A 57 28.12 -5.71 -10.69
CA PRO A 57 28.87 -6.46 -9.69
C PRO A 57 30.00 -5.63 -9.09
N GLY A 58 30.10 -5.63 -7.74
CA GLY A 58 31.03 -4.83 -6.97
C GLY A 58 30.48 -3.48 -6.48
N ASP A 59 29.36 -2.99 -6.97
CA ASP A 59 28.75 -1.77 -6.47
C ASP A 59 28.16 -1.98 -5.07
N ASP A 60 28.35 -0.97 -4.20
CA ASP A 60 27.90 -0.98 -2.82
C ASP A 60 26.69 -0.04 -2.65
N LEU A 61 25.53 -0.61 -2.29
CA LEU A 61 24.32 0.18 -2.10
C LEU A 61 24.40 1.11 -0.89
N PHE A 62 25.25 0.84 0.12
CA PHE A 62 25.51 1.77 1.20
C PHE A 62 26.04 3.10 0.65
N LEU A 63 27.04 3.06 -0.22
CA LEU A 63 27.60 4.26 -0.86
C LEU A 63 26.59 4.92 -1.80
N LEU A 64 25.90 4.14 -2.61
CA LEU A 64 24.92 4.64 -3.58
C LEU A 64 23.66 5.24 -2.92
N SER A 65 23.31 4.79 -1.72
CA SER A 65 22.18 5.33 -0.96
C SER A 65 22.49 6.64 -0.24
N GLY A 66 23.72 7.15 -0.35
CA GLY A 66 24.20 8.34 0.39
C GLY A 66 24.56 8.03 1.83
N GLY A 67 25.15 6.85 2.09
CA GLY A 67 25.66 6.44 3.40
C GLY A 67 24.55 6.02 4.38
N ARG A 68 23.48 5.39 3.90
CA ARG A 68 22.44 4.87 4.78
C ARG A 68 22.84 3.51 5.35
N GLU A 69 23.01 3.42 6.67
CA GLU A 69 23.41 2.20 7.39
C GLU A 69 22.52 0.98 7.09
N LEU A 70 21.25 1.21 6.71
CA LEU A 70 20.32 0.15 6.33
C LEU A 70 20.82 -0.69 5.12
N TYR A 71 21.70 -0.14 4.30
CA TYR A 71 22.28 -0.83 3.15
C TYR A 71 23.67 -1.41 3.42
N GLU A 72 24.13 -1.45 4.66
CA GLU A 72 25.37 -2.14 4.99
C GLU A 72 25.31 -3.62 4.60
N GLY A 73 26.36 -4.11 3.92
CA GLY A 73 26.43 -5.46 3.40
C GLY A 73 25.68 -5.70 2.07
N TYR A 74 25.00 -4.68 1.51
CA TYR A 74 24.37 -4.76 0.20
C TYR A 74 25.35 -4.46 -0.94
N THR A 75 26.49 -5.14 -0.97
CA THR A 75 27.40 -5.12 -2.11
C THR A 75 26.87 -6.10 -3.16
N VAL A 76 26.73 -5.67 -4.40
CA VAL A 76 26.26 -6.54 -5.50
C VAL A 76 27.30 -7.61 -5.77
N THR A 77 26.98 -8.88 -5.53
CA THR A 77 27.86 -10.04 -5.75
C THR A 77 27.57 -10.77 -7.04
N GLY A 78 26.28 -10.77 -7.49
CA GLY A 78 25.88 -11.44 -8.71
C GLY A 78 24.69 -10.77 -9.37
N ILE A 79 24.59 -10.93 -10.69
CA ILE A 79 23.43 -10.54 -11.50
C ILE A 79 23.20 -11.69 -12.47
N ASP A 80 22.04 -12.34 -12.37
CA ASP A 80 21.61 -13.38 -13.31
C ASP A 80 20.65 -12.76 -14.33
N CYS A 81 20.95 -12.99 -15.61
CA CYS A 81 20.15 -12.53 -16.75
C CYS A 81 19.46 -13.69 -17.48
N THR A 82 19.44 -14.90 -16.89
CA THR A 82 18.78 -16.06 -17.48
C THR A 82 17.27 -15.83 -17.52
N PRO A 83 16.61 -15.94 -18.69
CA PRO A 83 15.17 -15.77 -18.78
C PRO A 83 14.41 -16.64 -17.77
N ASP A 84 13.41 -16.05 -17.12
CA ASP A 84 12.58 -16.62 -16.04
C ASP A 84 13.29 -16.82 -14.67
N PHE A 85 14.60 -16.55 -14.59
CA PHE A 85 15.41 -16.68 -13.37
C PHE A 85 16.15 -15.38 -13.02
N GLU A 86 15.83 -14.29 -13.69
CA GLU A 86 16.51 -13.02 -13.49
C GLU A 86 16.47 -12.57 -12.04
N HIS A 87 17.65 -12.32 -11.47
CA HIS A 87 17.78 -11.82 -10.10
C HIS A 87 19.11 -11.06 -9.90
N ILE A 88 19.20 -10.37 -8.76
CA ILE A 88 20.42 -9.75 -8.25
C ILE A 88 20.73 -10.31 -6.87
N GLU A 89 21.99 -10.55 -6.60
CA GLU A 89 22.51 -11.09 -5.34
C GLU A 89 23.37 -10.06 -4.61
N PHE A 90 23.32 -10.12 -3.29
CA PHE A 90 24.08 -9.23 -2.41
C PHE A 90 24.96 -9.98 -1.42
N GLY A 91 26.03 -9.34 -0.94
CA GLY A 91 27.01 -9.89 -0.01
C GLY A 91 26.42 -10.33 1.33
N ASN A 92 25.26 -9.80 1.73
CA ASN A 92 24.50 -10.23 2.92
C ASN A 92 23.62 -11.47 2.68
N THR A 93 23.86 -12.22 1.60
CA THR A 93 23.12 -13.42 1.19
C THR A 93 21.66 -13.17 0.75
N GLN A 94 21.23 -11.94 0.60
CA GLN A 94 19.91 -11.64 0.05
C GLN A 94 19.92 -11.66 -1.48
N GLU A 95 18.82 -12.09 -2.06
CA GLU A 95 18.54 -12.03 -3.50
C GLU A 95 17.24 -11.28 -3.77
N VAL A 96 17.15 -10.59 -4.90
CA VAL A 96 15.94 -9.94 -5.38
C VAL A 96 15.66 -10.38 -6.80
N LYS A 97 14.51 -11.02 -7.01
CA LYS A 97 14.04 -11.45 -8.33
C LYS A 97 13.48 -10.29 -9.13
N LEU A 98 13.53 -10.40 -10.45
CA LEU A 98 12.97 -9.40 -11.35
C LEU A 98 11.52 -9.03 -10.99
N GLY A 99 11.25 -7.73 -10.91
CA GLY A 99 9.95 -7.17 -10.55
C GLY A 99 9.59 -7.28 -9.06
N LYS A 100 10.42 -7.95 -8.24
CA LYS A 100 10.22 -8.06 -6.78
C LYS A 100 11.02 -7.01 -6.03
N ALA A 101 10.64 -6.78 -4.76
CA ALA A 101 11.34 -5.90 -3.84
C ALA A 101 11.57 -6.59 -2.50
N ILE A 102 12.64 -6.18 -1.81
CA ILE A 102 12.87 -6.44 -0.39
C ILE A 102 12.75 -5.12 0.37
N GLY A 103 12.42 -5.19 1.65
CA GLY A 103 12.20 -3.99 2.47
C GLY A 103 10.99 -3.15 2.05
N ASP A 104 10.15 -3.68 1.18
CA ASP A 104 8.88 -3.03 0.85
C ASP A 104 7.92 -3.22 2.02
N VAL A 105 7.32 -2.13 2.46
CA VAL A 105 6.13 -2.23 3.28
C VAL A 105 5.04 -2.69 2.30
N ASP A 106 4.52 -3.88 2.50
CA ASP A 106 3.42 -4.38 1.69
C ASP A 106 2.33 -3.30 1.68
N GLU A 107 2.12 -2.70 0.49
CA GLU A 107 1.10 -1.64 0.32
C GLU A 107 -0.25 -2.10 0.88
N ASN A 108 -0.53 -3.39 0.83
CA ASN A 108 -1.75 -3.97 1.37
C ASN A 108 -1.81 -3.88 2.90
N ILE A 109 -0.68 -4.03 3.61
CA ILE A 109 -0.63 -3.83 5.06
C ILE A 109 -0.97 -2.38 5.40
N VAL A 110 -0.37 -1.42 4.67
CA VAL A 110 -0.65 0.01 4.85
C VAL A 110 -2.11 0.33 4.56
N LYS A 111 -2.62 -0.17 3.42
CA LYS A 111 -4.02 0.04 3.02
C LYS A 111 -4.99 -0.58 4.03
N LYS A 112 -4.74 -1.80 4.49
CA LYS A 112 -5.55 -2.46 5.52
C LYS A 112 -5.56 -1.67 6.83
N ALA A 113 -4.41 -1.12 7.26
CA ALA A 113 -4.33 -0.27 8.44
C ALA A 113 -5.12 1.04 8.28
N GLN A 114 -5.06 1.68 7.11
CA GLN A 114 -5.84 2.89 6.78
C GLN A 114 -7.35 2.61 6.79
N ILE A 115 -7.77 1.51 6.14
CA ILE A 115 -9.17 1.06 6.11
C ILE A 115 -9.66 0.81 7.54
N ARG A 116 -8.90 0.04 8.33
CA ARG A 116 -9.22 -0.26 9.72
C ARG A 116 -9.42 1.01 10.56
N ARG A 117 -8.49 1.96 10.45
CA ARG A 117 -8.56 3.23 11.19
C ARG A 117 -9.78 4.06 10.81
N THR A 118 -10.11 4.10 9.52
CA THR A 118 -11.29 4.81 9.03
C THR A 118 -12.58 4.19 9.56
N ILE A 119 -12.69 2.85 9.53
CA ILE A 119 -13.84 2.12 10.08
C ILE A 119 -13.97 2.37 11.58
N GLU A 120 -12.89 2.28 12.35
CA GLU A 120 -12.91 2.53 13.79
C GLU A 120 -13.39 3.95 14.10
N THR A 121 -12.88 4.94 13.36
CA THR A 121 -13.32 6.34 13.50
C THR A 121 -14.79 6.53 13.13
N HIS A 122 -15.27 5.82 12.11
CA HIS A 122 -16.67 5.82 11.71
C HIS A 122 -17.57 5.27 12.83
N LEU A 123 -17.26 4.08 13.33
CA LEU A 123 -18.02 3.43 14.39
C LEU A 123 -18.03 4.25 15.69
N ASP A 124 -16.92 4.88 16.06
CA ASP A 124 -16.83 5.77 17.21
C ASP A 124 -17.72 7.02 17.04
N LYS A 125 -17.81 7.56 15.82
CA LYS A 125 -18.72 8.68 15.52
C LYS A 125 -20.17 8.23 15.51
N GLU A 126 -20.50 7.08 14.92
CA GLU A 126 -21.87 6.55 14.95
C GLU A 126 -22.34 6.32 16.38
N LEU A 127 -21.51 5.71 17.23
CA LEU A 127 -21.83 5.54 18.64
C LEU A 127 -22.07 6.87 19.36
N ARG A 128 -21.24 7.89 19.08
CA ARG A 128 -21.37 9.24 19.66
C ARG A 128 -22.65 9.96 19.25
N TYR A 129 -23.13 9.73 18.04
CA TYR A 129 -24.28 10.43 17.47
C TYR A 129 -25.55 9.58 17.43
N LEU A 130 -25.51 8.36 17.99
CA LEU A 130 -26.57 7.37 17.91
C LEU A 130 -27.93 7.92 18.37
N ASP A 131 -27.96 8.67 19.49
CA ASP A 131 -29.18 9.22 20.07
C ASP A 131 -29.53 10.62 19.54
N LYS A 132 -28.72 11.16 18.62
CA LYS A 132 -28.93 12.50 18.05
C LYS A 132 -29.61 12.47 16.68
N GLY A 133 -29.94 11.29 16.15
CA GLY A 133 -30.52 11.12 14.82
C GLY A 133 -29.60 11.54 13.68
N ILE A 134 -28.27 11.62 13.92
CA ILE A 134 -27.27 12.02 12.94
C ILE A 134 -26.68 10.76 12.32
N LYS A 135 -26.83 10.62 11.00
CA LYS A 135 -26.21 9.53 10.24
C LYS A 135 -24.76 9.89 9.87
N VAL A 136 -23.84 9.00 10.14
CA VAL A 136 -22.43 9.13 9.75
C VAL A 136 -22.21 8.50 8.38
N LEU A 137 -21.42 9.14 7.53
CA LEU A 137 -20.98 8.62 6.27
C LEU A 137 -19.46 8.76 6.18
N SER A 138 -18.78 7.70 5.77
CA SER A 138 -17.34 7.70 5.43
C SER A 138 -17.14 7.45 3.96
N LEU A 139 -16.23 8.20 3.35
CA LEU A 139 -15.87 8.07 1.94
C LEU A 139 -14.44 7.56 1.83
N PHE A 140 -14.25 6.56 0.98
CA PHE A 140 -12.94 6.05 0.59
C PHE A 140 -12.68 6.41 -0.87
N PHE A 141 -11.58 7.09 -1.13
CA PHE A 141 -11.10 7.32 -2.49
C PHE A 141 -10.10 6.22 -2.84
N ILE A 142 -10.35 5.51 -3.92
CA ILE A 142 -9.54 4.39 -4.38
C ILE A 142 -8.93 4.69 -5.74
N ASP A 143 -7.77 4.11 -6.00
CA ASP A 143 -6.99 4.29 -7.23
C ASP A 143 -7.53 3.48 -8.42
N LYS A 144 -8.08 2.28 -8.14
CA LYS A 144 -8.62 1.39 -9.17
C LYS A 144 -9.90 0.72 -8.72
N VAL A 145 -10.88 0.68 -9.62
CA VAL A 145 -12.19 0.04 -9.36
C VAL A 145 -12.03 -1.46 -9.10
N ASP A 146 -11.15 -2.13 -9.85
CA ASP A 146 -10.86 -3.55 -9.73
C ASP A 146 -10.42 -3.97 -8.32
N LYS A 147 -9.73 -3.10 -7.60
CA LYS A 147 -9.36 -3.34 -6.19
C LYS A 147 -10.55 -3.36 -5.23
N TYR A 148 -11.69 -2.81 -5.62
CA TYR A 148 -12.93 -2.85 -4.83
C TYR A 148 -13.92 -3.88 -5.35
N ARG A 149 -14.12 -3.94 -6.68
CA ARG A 149 -15.05 -4.87 -7.33
C ARG A 149 -14.54 -5.27 -8.71
N HIS A 150 -14.46 -6.57 -8.95
CA HIS A 150 -14.10 -7.12 -10.25
C HIS A 150 -15.26 -7.00 -11.24
N GLU A 151 -14.98 -7.18 -12.54
CA GLU A 151 -16.00 -7.09 -13.61
C GLU A 151 -17.11 -8.15 -13.46
N ASP A 152 -16.81 -9.31 -12.88
CA ASP A 152 -17.76 -10.39 -12.58
C ASP A 152 -18.62 -10.12 -11.33
N GLY A 153 -18.43 -8.96 -10.68
CA GLY A 153 -19.14 -8.55 -9.46
C GLY A 153 -18.55 -9.08 -8.16
N THR A 154 -17.46 -9.87 -8.20
CA THR A 154 -16.80 -10.37 -6.99
C THR A 154 -16.06 -9.26 -6.26
N PRO A 155 -15.91 -9.34 -4.92
CA PRO A 155 -15.18 -8.36 -4.14
C PRO A 155 -13.69 -8.31 -4.52
N GLY A 156 -13.15 -7.11 -4.74
CA GLY A 156 -11.73 -6.88 -4.87
C GLY A 156 -11.04 -6.83 -3.49
N ILE A 157 -9.71 -6.71 -3.51
CA ILE A 157 -8.88 -6.77 -2.29
C ILE A 157 -9.27 -5.71 -1.24
N TYR A 158 -9.68 -4.51 -1.63
CA TYR A 158 -10.07 -3.45 -0.68
C TYR A 158 -11.44 -3.73 -0.05
N ALA A 159 -12.38 -4.30 -0.80
CA ALA A 159 -13.66 -4.73 -0.25
C ALA A 159 -13.45 -5.85 0.78
N THR A 160 -12.65 -6.85 0.46
CA THR A 160 -12.29 -7.94 1.37
C THR A 160 -11.62 -7.42 2.65
N MET A 161 -10.63 -6.51 2.53
CA MET A 161 -9.99 -5.88 3.68
C MET A 161 -10.97 -5.08 4.53
N PHE A 162 -11.92 -4.39 3.89
CA PHE A 162 -12.95 -3.64 4.61
C PHE A 162 -13.85 -4.58 5.41
N GLU A 163 -14.36 -5.63 4.79
CA GLU A 163 -15.27 -6.59 5.41
C GLU A 163 -14.61 -7.28 6.60
N GLU A 164 -13.38 -7.76 6.46
CA GLU A 164 -12.61 -8.35 7.55
C GLU A 164 -12.43 -7.37 8.72
N CYS A 165 -11.95 -6.15 8.42
CA CYS A 165 -11.73 -5.13 9.45
C CYS A 165 -13.04 -4.69 10.13
N TYR A 166 -14.14 -4.58 9.38
CA TYR A 166 -15.44 -4.22 9.93
C TYR A 166 -15.96 -5.30 10.89
N GLN A 167 -15.92 -6.57 10.47
CA GLN A 167 -16.34 -7.70 11.31
C GLN A 167 -15.56 -7.76 12.62
N GLU A 168 -14.23 -7.62 12.57
CA GLU A 168 -13.41 -7.60 13.76
C GLU A 168 -13.71 -6.42 14.69
N LEU A 169 -13.90 -5.23 14.12
CA LEU A 169 -14.12 -4.02 14.91
C LEU A 169 -15.51 -3.98 15.53
N ILE A 170 -16.54 -4.27 14.74
CA ILE A 170 -17.94 -4.22 15.23
C ILE A 170 -18.20 -5.26 16.31
N ALA A 171 -17.44 -6.37 16.33
CA ALA A 171 -17.52 -7.39 17.38
C ALA A 171 -17.03 -6.90 18.75
N LYS A 172 -16.26 -5.82 18.82
CA LYS A 172 -15.77 -5.29 20.10
C LYS A 172 -16.91 -4.91 21.03
N PRO A 173 -16.79 -5.17 22.37
CA PRO A 173 -17.83 -4.86 23.33
C PRO A 173 -18.33 -3.42 23.29
N LYS A 174 -17.46 -2.45 23.03
CA LYS A 174 -17.81 -1.02 22.96
C LYS A 174 -18.86 -0.69 21.90
N TYR A 175 -19.03 -1.54 20.88
CA TYR A 175 -20.00 -1.33 19.79
C TYR A 175 -21.26 -2.19 19.91
N ALA A 176 -21.55 -2.77 21.09
CA ALA A 176 -22.73 -3.59 21.31
C ALA A 176 -24.03 -2.89 20.90
N LEU A 177 -24.21 -1.62 21.29
CA LEU A 177 -25.38 -0.81 20.93
C LEU A 177 -25.54 -0.61 19.42
N LEU A 178 -24.45 -0.50 18.67
CA LEU A 178 -24.52 -0.39 17.22
C LEU A 178 -25.00 -1.70 16.59
N ARG A 179 -24.55 -2.86 17.09
CA ARG A 179 -25.02 -4.17 16.62
C ARG A 179 -26.51 -4.40 16.88
N GLU A 180 -27.04 -3.87 17.93
CA GLU A 180 -28.47 -4.00 18.27
C GLU A 180 -29.36 -3.14 17.35
N ARG A 181 -28.86 -1.97 16.92
CA ARG A 181 -29.67 -0.99 16.15
C ARG A 181 -29.47 -1.06 14.64
N PHE A 182 -28.35 -1.58 14.16
CA PHE A 182 -28.00 -1.60 12.74
C PHE A 182 -27.77 -3.02 12.24
N THR A 183 -27.89 -3.18 10.93
CA THR A 183 -27.51 -4.45 10.31
C THR A 183 -26.03 -4.74 10.52
N THR A 184 -25.73 -6.00 10.84
CA THR A 184 -24.34 -6.51 10.90
C THR A 184 -23.96 -7.28 9.62
N ASP A 185 -24.86 -7.36 8.66
CA ASP A 185 -24.57 -7.94 7.34
C ASP A 185 -23.55 -7.03 6.63
N VAL A 186 -22.30 -7.49 6.62
CA VAL A 186 -21.17 -6.70 6.12
C VAL A 186 -21.33 -6.29 4.67
N SER A 187 -22.02 -7.09 3.85
CA SER A 187 -22.27 -6.79 2.44
C SER A 187 -23.20 -5.58 2.22
N LYS A 188 -23.92 -5.16 3.27
CA LYS A 188 -24.87 -4.03 3.23
C LYS A 188 -24.34 -2.75 3.89
N VAL A 189 -23.20 -2.81 4.57
CA VAL A 189 -22.64 -1.64 5.28
C VAL A 189 -21.74 -0.79 4.42
N HIS A 190 -21.35 -1.26 3.24
CA HIS A 190 -20.57 -0.49 2.28
C HIS A 190 -21.06 -0.66 0.85
N ASN A 191 -20.79 0.32 0.01
CA ASN A 191 -21.08 0.26 -1.42
C ASN A 191 -20.08 1.15 -2.18
N GLY A 192 -19.87 0.85 -3.47
CA GLY A 192 -19.03 1.62 -4.37
C GLY A 192 -19.85 2.44 -5.37
N TYR A 193 -19.45 3.68 -5.58
CA TYR A 193 -19.96 4.54 -6.64
C TYR A 193 -18.83 4.84 -7.63
N PHE A 194 -18.97 4.36 -8.86
CA PHE A 194 -17.92 4.43 -9.88
C PHE A 194 -18.47 4.93 -11.21
N SER A 195 -17.60 5.57 -11.99
CA SER A 195 -17.89 5.94 -13.37
C SER A 195 -18.13 4.70 -14.22
N GLN A 196 -19.07 4.81 -15.16
CA GLN A 196 -19.38 3.74 -16.10
C GLN A 196 -19.16 4.23 -17.54
N ASP A 197 -18.76 3.31 -18.41
CA ASP A 197 -18.74 3.56 -19.86
C ASP A 197 -20.18 3.52 -20.45
N LYS A 198 -20.30 3.84 -21.74
CA LYS A 198 -21.61 3.82 -22.46
C LYS A 198 -22.26 2.41 -22.49
N LYS A 199 -21.51 1.36 -22.13
CA LYS A 199 -21.98 -0.03 -22.07
C LYS A 199 -22.24 -0.49 -20.63
N GLY A 200 -22.18 0.42 -19.65
CA GLY A 200 -22.39 0.13 -18.23
C GLY A 200 -21.20 -0.55 -17.51
N ARG A 201 -20.03 -0.68 -18.15
CA ARG A 201 -18.85 -1.26 -17.52
C ARG A 201 -18.17 -0.22 -16.63
N LEU A 202 -17.73 -0.65 -15.47
CA LEU A 202 -16.99 0.19 -14.53
C LEU A 202 -15.68 0.67 -15.17
N LYS A 203 -15.34 1.92 -14.93
CA LYS A 203 -14.19 2.58 -15.56
C LYS A 203 -13.37 3.34 -14.52
N ASP A 204 -12.05 3.12 -14.54
CA ASP A 204 -11.12 3.97 -13.82
C ASP A 204 -11.09 5.36 -14.42
N THR A 205 -11.00 6.38 -13.58
CA THR A 205 -10.72 7.75 -14.04
C THR A 205 -9.29 7.74 -14.59
N LYS A 206 -9.12 8.08 -15.85
CA LYS A 206 -7.77 8.32 -16.40
C LYS A 206 -7.19 9.51 -15.64
N GLY A 207 -6.09 9.30 -14.93
CA GLY A 207 -5.29 10.40 -14.41
C GLY A 207 -4.76 11.22 -15.59
N ASP A 208 -4.83 12.53 -15.45
CA ASP A 208 -4.18 13.48 -16.35
C ASP A 208 -2.67 13.31 -16.31
#